data_b80db1a78cc5035ad9086cad6c1b9f3c
#
_entry.id   b80db1a78cc5035ad9086cad6c1b9f3c
#
_cell.length_a   1.000
_cell.length_b   1.000
_cell.length_c   1.000
_cell.angle_alpha   90.00
_cell.angle_beta   90.00
_cell.angle_gamma   90.00
#
_symmetry.space_group_name_H-M   'P 1'
#
loop_
_entity.id
_entity.type
_entity.pdbx_description
1 polymer ?
#
loop_
_entity_poly.entity_id
_entity_poly.type
_entity_poly.pdbx_seq_one_letter_code
_entity_poly.pdbx_strand_id
1 'polypeptide(L)'
;AFCEPNQDSIVTLPPTYGMYDVLANLNAVENLQVSLSSDFQLEVDAILATIKAQTKLLFICSPNNPSGNTVDRIAIERLLNGFQGLVVIDEAYIGFTEENSWIQSLNAYPNLIVTQTLSKAYGLAGIRLGICYASEEIIAVLNKIKPPYNINTLTQDAALKALQNKDIVSDQITTVLKERSRLMKAFKTYAFIKKIHPSEANFILIKVDDAN
;
A
#
# COMPACT_ATOMS: atom_id res chain seq x y z
N ALA A 1 5.50 3.12 17.33
CA ALA A 1 4.32 3.68 18.01
C ALA A 1 3.44 2.56 18.57
N PHE A 2 3.17 1.51 17.80
CA PHE A 2 2.19 0.46 18.16
C PHE A 2 2.84 -0.89 18.50
N CYS A 3 4.15 -1.01 18.39
CA CYS A 3 4.89 -2.23 18.71
C CYS A 3 6.02 -1.93 19.70
N GLU A 4 6.23 -2.86 20.65
CA GLU A 4 7.38 -2.88 21.54
C GLU A 4 8.50 -3.72 20.91
N PRO A 5 9.75 -3.18 20.81
CA PRO A 5 10.88 -3.92 20.29
C PRO A 5 11.13 -5.23 21.02
N ASN A 6 11.49 -6.29 20.29
CA ASN A 6 11.78 -7.64 20.79
C ASN A 6 10.61 -8.33 21.53
N GLN A 7 9.40 -7.79 21.47
CA GLN A 7 8.22 -8.35 22.13
C GLN A 7 7.08 -8.57 21.14
N ASP A 8 6.77 -7.55 20.33
CA ASP A 8 5.65 -7.56 19.43
C ASP A 8 6.03 -8.04 18.02
N SER A 9 5.02 -8.39 17.26
CA SER A 9 5.17 -8.80 15.86
C SER A 9 4.22 -8.03 14.93
N ILE A 10 4.59 -8.04 13.66
CA ILE A 10 3.73 -7.60 12.55
C ILE A 10 3.52 -8.77 11.59
N VAL A 11 2.51 -8.65 10.72
CA VAL A 11 2.31 -9.56 9.57
C VAL A 11 2.50 -8.79 8.28
N THR A 12 3.26 -9.37 7.35
CA THR A 12 3.39 -8.89 5.98
C THR A 12 3.10 -10.01 4.97
N LEU A 13 2.75 -9.64 3.74
CA LEU A 13 2.16 -10.53 2.75
C LEU A 13 3.00 -10.57 1.45
N PRO A 14 4.19 -11.22 1.46
CA PRO A 14 5.03 -11.29 0.29
C PRO A 14 4.37 -12.08 -0.87
N PRO A 15 4.71 -11.75 -2.15
CA PRO A 15 5.57 -10.63 -2.54
C PRO A 15 4.84 -9.27 -2.38
N THR A 16 5.40 -8.38 -1.59
CA THR A 16 4.87 -7.04 -1.31
C THR A 16 6.00 -6.02 -1.16
N TYR A 17 5.67 -4.78 -0.79
CA TYR A 17 6.65 -3.70 -0.64
C TYR A 17 7.68 -4.02 0.44
N GLY A 18 8.93 -4.21 0.03
CA GLY A 18 10.01 -4.70 0.89
C GLY A 18 10.36 -3.81 2.09
N MET A 19 9.96 -2.53 2.08
CA MET A 19 10.23 -1.64 3.21
C MET A 19 9.48 -2.01 4.48
N TYR A 20 8.39 -2.78 4.42
CA TYR A 20 7.72 -3.25 5.64
C TYR A 20 8.65 -4.15 6.45
N ASP A 21 9.35 -5.09 5.79
CA ASP A 21 10.34 -5.96 6.42
C ASP A 21 11.54 -5.17 6.95
N VAL A 22 12.07 -4.26 6.14
CA VAL A 22 13.19 -3.39 6.55
C VAL A 22 12.83 -2.58 7.81
N LEU A 23 11.62 -2.00 7.85
CA LEU A 23 11.17 -1.22 9.00
C LEU A 23 10.91 -2.08 10.24
N ALA A 24 10.40 -3.31 10.07
CA ALA A 24 10.26 -4.26 11.17
C ALA A 24 11.64 -4.57 11.80
N ASN A 25 12.62 -4.91 10.96
CA ASN A 25 13.98 -5.20 11.40
C ASN A 25 14.64 -3.99 12.08
N LEU A 26 14.51 -2.79 11.53
CA LEU A 26 15.06 -1.55 12.14
C LEU A 26 14.48 -1.25 13.52
N ASN A 27 13.23 -1.67 13.77
CA ASN A 27 12.55 -1.47 15.05
C ASN A 27 12.62 -2.70 15.96
N ALA A 28 13.39 -3.73 15.59
CA ALA A 28 13.51 -4.99 16.32
C ALA A 28 12.13 -5.64 16.59
N VAL A 29 11.21 -5.59 15.62
CA VAL A 29 9.87 -6.19 15.65
C VAL A 29 9.86 -7.44 14.78
N GLU A 30 9.33 -8.56 15.31
CA GLU A 30 9.23 -9.82 14.55
C GLU A 30 8.32 -9.61 13.33
N ASN A 31 8.78 -10.00 12.13
CA ASN A 31 7.96 -9.99 10.92
C ASN A 31 7.48 -11.40 10.56
N LEU A 32 6.22 -11.67 10.80
CA LEU A 32 5.54 -12.90 10.39
C LEU A 32 5.11 -12.74 8.93
N GLN A 33 5.55 -13.66 8.06
CA GLN A 33 5.28 -13.57 6.63
C GLN A 33 4.30 -14.65 6.19
N VAL A 34 3.23 -14.25 5.50
CA VAL A 34 2.27 -15.15 4.84
C VAL A 34 2.25 -14.81 3.36
N SER A 35 2.64 -15.76 2.51
CA SER A 35 2.68 -15.52 1.07
C SER A 35 1.29 -15.27 0.50
N LEU A 36 1.20 -14.34 -0.45
CA LEU A 36 0.02 -14.20 -1.30
C LEU A 36 -0.18 -15.47 -2.15
N SER A 37 -1.39 -15.69 -2.63
CA SER A 37 -1.72 -16.77 -3.57
C SER A 37 -0.97 -16.61 -4.91
N SER A 38 -1.07 -17.59 -5.80
CA SER A 38 -0.51 -17.55 -7.16
C SER A 38 -1.01 -16.38 -8.00
N ASP A 39 -2.19 -15.84 -7.67
CA ASP A 39 -2.80 -14.69 -8.32
C ASP A 39 -2.70 -13.41 -7.47
N PHE A 40 -1.78 -13.43 -6.49
CA PHE A 40 -1.48 -12.31 -5.59
C PHE A 40 -2.69 -11.82 -4.78
N GLN A 41 -3.56 -12.73 -4.36
CA GLN A 41 -4.67 -12.47 -3.45
C GLN A 41 -4.37 -12.95 -2.03
N LEU A 42 -5.16 -12.50 -1.05
CA LEU A 42 -4.97 -12.81 0.37
C LEU A 42 -5.42 -14.25 0.70
N GLU A 43 -4.57 -14.99 1.35
CA GLU A 43 -4.87 -16.27 1.98
C GLU A 43 -5.40 -16.03 3.41
N VAL A 44 -6.64 -15.53 3.53
CA VAL A 44 -7.21 -15.00 4.78
C VAL A 44 -7.08 -15.97 5.95
N ASP A 45 -7.40 -17.24 5.74
CA ASP A 45 -7.38 -18.24 6.82
C ASP A 45 -5.94 -18.53 7.28
N ALA A 46 -4.97 -18.56 6.35
CA ALA A 46 -3.55 -18.69 6.67
C ALA A 46 -3.03 -17.45 7.43
N ILE A 47 -3.47 -16.25 7.03
CA ILE A 47 -3.11 -15.00 7.71
C ILE A 47 -3.63 -15.02 9.15
N LEU A 48 -4.91 -15.33 9.35
CA LEU A 48 -5.51 -15.38 10.68
C LEU A 48 -4.87 -16.46 11.57
N ALA A 49 -4.50 -17.62 11.00
CA ALA A 49 -3.81 -18.69 11.72
C ALA A 49 -2.37 -18.33 12.13
N THR A 50 -1.73 -17.39 11.42
CA THR A 50 -0.37 -16.93 11.72
C THR A 50 -0.32 -15.87 12.83
N ILE A 51 -1.43 -15.17 13.08
CA ILE A 51 -1.55 -14.12 14.09
C ILE A 51 -1.34 -14.70 15.49
N LYS A 52 -0.44 -14.07 16.25
CA LYS A 52 -0.14 -14.38 17.65
C LYS A 52 -0.73 -13.31 18.58
N ALA A 53 -0.78 -13.55 19.88
CA ALA A 53 -1.26 -12.58 20.87
C ALA A 53 -0.48 -11.25 20.85
N GLN A 54 0.82 -11.31 20.54
CA GLN A 54 1.70 -10.15 20.42
C GLN A 54 1.70 -9.50 19.02
N THR A 55 0.92 -10.01 18.06
CA THR A 55 0.82 -9.38 16.74
C THR A 55 0.01 -8.09 16.83
N LYS A 56 0.60 -6.97 16.43
CA LYS A 56 0.00 -5.64 16.55
C LYS A 56 -0.46 -5.05 15.22
N LEU A 57 0.27 -5.33 14.14
CA LEU A 57 0.01 -4.73 12.84
C LEU A 57 -0.07 -5.80 11.74
N LEU A 58 -0.98 -5.62 10.80
CA LEU A 58 -1.05 -6.34 9.54
C LEU A 58 -0.95 -5.35 8.39
N PHE A 59 0.03 -5.52 7.50
CA PHE A 59 0.22 -4.64 6.33
C PHE A 59 -0.35 -5.28 5.07
N ILE A 60 -1.23 -4.55 4.38
CA ILE A 60 -1.83 -4.90 3.09
C ILE A 60 -1.53 -3.79 2.10
N CYS A 61 -0.86 -4.09 0.99
CA CYS A 61 -0.62 -3.13 -0.09
C CYS A 61 -1.68 -3.35 -1.18
N SER A 62 -2.49 -2.33 -1.49
CA SER A 62 -3.53 -2.43 -2.52
C SER A 62 -3.79 -1.07 -3.19
N PRO A 63 -3.47 -0.94 -4.49
CA PRO A 63 -2.83 -1.92 -5.38
C PRO A 63 -1.45 -2.34 -4.91
N ASN A 64 -1.13 -3.65 -5.05
CA ASN A 64 0.10 -4.22 -4.50
C ASN A 64 1.35 -3.92 -5.34
N ASN A 65 2.46 -3.72 -4.70
CA ASN A 65 3.78 -3.66 -5.31
C ASN A 65 4.58 -4.92 -4.89
N PRO A 66 5.03 -5.81 -5.81
CA PRO A 66 5.27 -5.55 -7.23
C PRO A 66 4.20 -6.08 -8.19
N SER A 67 3.14 -6.73 -7.74
CA SER A 67 2.20 -7.44 -8.60
C SER A 67 1.26 -6.52 -9.39
N GLY A 68 0.97 -5.32 -8.87
CA GLY A 68 0.15 -4.29 -9.53
C GLY A 68 -1.36 -4.47 -9.40
N ASN A 69 -1.83 -5.59 -8.87
CA ASN A 69 -3.26 -5.88 -8.70
C ASN A 69 -3.84 -5.26 -7.43
N THR A 70 -5.13 -5.02 -7.43
CA THR A 70 -5.90 -4.78 -6.21
C THR A 70 -6.20 -6.09 -5.48
N VAL A 71 -6.43 -5.99 -4.20
CA VAL A 71 -6.80 -7.10 -3.32
C VAL A 71 -8.31 -7.12 -3.12
N ASP A 72 -8.91 -8.32 -3.08
CA ASP A 72 -10.35 -8.49 -2.86
C ASP A 72 -10.80 -7.80 -1.56
N ARG A 73 -11.81 -6.93 -1.70
CA ARG A 73 -12.37 -6.17 -0.57
C ARG A 73 -12.99 -7.07 0.49
N ILE A 74 -13.67 -8.15 0.11
CA ILE A 74 -14.28 -9.10 1.05
C ILE A 74 -13.19 -9.77 1.90
N ALA A 75 -12.04 -10.11 1.30
CA ALA A 75 -10.91 -10.67 2.02
C ALA A 75 -10.34 -9.67 3.04
N ILE A 76 -10.21 -8.39 2.67
CA ILE A 76 -9.77 -7.33 3.58
C ILE A 76 -10.78 -7.14 4.73
N GLU A 77 -12.09 -7.11 4.44
CA GLU A 77 -13.14 -6.98 5.47
C GLU A 77 -13.12 -8.14 6.47
N ARG A 78 -12.87 -9.38 6.01
CA ARG A 78 -12.69 -10.53 6.89
C ARG A 78 -11.50 -10.34 7.85
N LEU A 79 -10.39 -9.78 7.38
CA LEU A 79 -9.23 -9.48 8.21
C LEU A 79 -9.51 -8.34 9.19
N LEU A 80 -10.16 -7.27 8.76
CA LEU A 80 -10.56 -6.15 9.63
C LEU A 80 -11.47 -6.61 10.79
N ASN A 81 -12.37 -7.55 10.54
CA ASN A 81 -13.26 -8.11 11.54
C ASN A 81 -12.61 -9.22 12.38
N GLY A 82 -11.67 -9.98 11.83
CA GLY A 82 -11.05 -11.13 12.48
C GLY A 82 -9.78 -10.82 13.27
N PHE A 83 -9.13 -9.70 13.02
CA PHE A 83 -7.88 -9.30 13.67
C PHE A 83 -8.11 -8.20 14.71
N GLN A 84 -7.64 -8.42 15.93
CA GLN A 84 -7.80 -7.47 17.05
C GLN A 84 -6.73 -6.36 17.06
N GLY A 85 -5.68 -6.47 16.24
CA GLY A 85 -4.67 -5.43 16.03
C GLY A 85 -5.07 -4.46 14.93
N LEU A 86 -4.14 -3.59 14.52
CA LEU A 86 -4.38 -2.58 13.49
C LEU A 86 -4.07 -3.15 12.09
N VAL A 87 -4.98 -2.93 11.16
CA VAL A 87 -4.79 -3.26 9.73
C VAL A 87 -4.39 -1.99 8.99
N VAL A 88 -3.19 -2.01 8.40
CA VAL A 88 -2.66 -0.92 7.60
C VAL A 88 -2.86 -1.25 6.12
N ILE A 89 -3.69 -0.47 5.44
CA ILE A 89 -3.87 -0.58 3.99
C ILE A 89 -3.04 0.52 3.33
N ASP A 90 -1.99 0.10 2.62
CA ASP A 90 -1.13 0.99 1.85
C ASP A 90 -1.72 1.21 0.45
N GLU A 91 -2.30 2.36 0.26
CA GLU A 91 -2.91 2.83 -0.97
C GLU A 91 -1.96 3.72 -1.80
N ALA A 92 -0.67 3.46 -1.79
CA ALA A 92 0.30 4.27 -2.55
C ALA A 92 -0.05 4.41 -4.05
N TYR A 93 -0.77 3.44 -4.61
CA TYR A 93 -1.14 3.40 -6.03
C TYR A 93 -2.63 3.60 -6.29
N ILE A 94 -3.45 3.95 -5.30
CA ILE A 94 -4.92 4.11 -5.42
C ILE A 94 -5.35 5.06 -6.55
N GLY A 95 -4.54 6.06 -6.86
CA GLY A 95 -4.83 7.01 -7.95
C GLY A 95 -4.81 6.41 -9.36
N PHE A 96 -4.41 5.15 -9.54
CA PHE A 96 -4.33 4.48 -10.85
C PHE A 96 -5.38 3.37 -11.04
N THR A 97 -6.30 3.20 -10.10
CA THR A 97 -7.40 2.23 -10.13
C THR A 97 -8.75 2.95 -10.06
N GLU A 98 -9.80 2.25 -10.49
CA GLU A 98 -11.20 2.69 -10.33
C GLU A 98 -11.78 2.28 -8.96
N GLU A 99 -11.03 1.54 -8.16
CA GLU A 99 -11.46 1.09 -6.83
C GLU A 99 -11.65 2.27 -5.87
N ASN A 100 -12.65 2.16 -5.02
CA ASN A 100 -12.88 3.12 -3.95
C ASN A 100 -11.82 3.00 -2.86
N SER A 101 -11.26 4.12 -2.44
CA SER A 101 -10.35 4.17 -1.30
C SER A 101 -11.00 3.66 -0.01
N TRP A 102 -10.24 2.94 0.80
CA TRP A 102 -10.64 2.49 2.13
C TRP A 102 -10.84 3.63 3.14
N ILE A 103 -10.43 4.86 2.81
CA ILE A 103 -10.75 6.06 3.61
C ILE A 103 -12.25 6.16 3.87
N GLN A 104 -13.09 5.77 2.90
CA GLN A 104 -14.55 5.78 3.04
C GLN A 104 -15.08 4.80 4.12
N SER A 105 -14.26 3.84 4.52
CA SER A 105 -14.62 2.79 5.48
C SER A 105 -14.08 3.03 6.90
N LEU A 106 -13.36 4.14 7.14
CA LEU A 106 -12.74 4.43 8.45
C LEU A 106 -13.74 4.44 9.62
N ASN A 107 -14.95 4.94 9.38
CA ASN A 107 -16.00 4.95 10.42
C ASN A 107 -16.55 3.56 10.75
N ALA A 108 -16.42 2.59 9.85
CA ALA A 108 -16.88 1.23 10.05
C ALA A 108 -15.86 0.34 10.77
N TYR A 109 -14.58 0.69 10.65
CA TYR A 109 -13.47 -0.12 11.16
C TYR A 109 -12.50 0.72 12.00
N PRO A 110 -12.66 0.77 13.32
CA PRO A 110 -11.82 1.59 14.22
C PRO A 110 -10.35 1.14 14.24
N ASN A 111 -10.05 -0.08 13.81
CA ASN A 111 -8.71 -0.65 13.69
C ASN A 111 -8.07 -0.46 12.29
N LEU A 112 -8.72 0.30 11.40
CA LEU A 112 -8.21 0.57 10.06
C LEU A 112 -7.28 1.78 10.05
N ILE A 113 -6.13 1.62 9.40
CA ILE A 113 -5.22 2.69 9.01
C ILE A 113 -5.10 2.66 7.48
N VAL A 114 -5.27 3.79 6.83
CA VAL A 114 -5.02 3.93 5.39
C VAL A 114 -3.85 4.88 5.18
N THR A 115 -2.88 4.46 4.37
CA THR A 115 -1.74 5.31 4.00
C THR A 115 -1.77 5.64 2.51
N GLN A 116 -1.51 6.89 2.18
CA GLN A 116 -1.40 7.39 0.81
C GLN A 116 -0.15 8.24 0.65
N THR A 117 0.24 8.54 -0.59
CA THR A 117 1.43 9.33 -0.89
C THR A 117 1.20 10.25 -2.10
N LEU A 118 1.83 11.41 -2.08
CA LEU A 118 1.91 12.28 -3.26
C LEU A 118 3.07 11.87 -4.21
N SER A 119 3.83 10.84 -3.87
CA SER A 119 4.99 10.38 -4.65
C SER A 119 4.65 9.72 -5.97
N LYS A 120 3.43 9.17 -6.13
CA LYS A 120 3.02 8.34 -7.28
C LYS A 120 2.09 9.10 -8.22
N ALA A 121 0.79 9.10 -7.98
CA ALA A 121 -0.18 9.73 -8.86
C ALA A 121 0.04 11.23 -9.05
N TYR A 122 0.51 11.92 -8.02
CA TYR A 122 0.83 13.34 -8.07
C TYR A 122 2.23 13.66 -8.63
N GLY A 123 3.09 12.65 -8.88
CA GLY A 123 4.43 12.85 -9.42
C GLY A 123 5.42 13.57 -8.48
N LEU A 124 5.10 13.70 -7.19
CA LEU A 124 5.83 14.51 -6.21
C LEU A 124 6.74 13.68 -5.29
N ALA A 125 7.42 12.66 -5.82
CA ALA A 125 8.30 11.82 -5.02
C ALA A 125 9.40 12.60 -4.27
N GLY A 126 9.89 13.69 -4.85
CA GLY A 126 10.97 14.52 -4.28
C GLY A 126 10.59 15.28 -3.01
N ILE A 127 9.32 15.60 -2.80
CA ILE A 127 8.88 16.35 -1.60
C ILE A 127 8.75 15.50 -0.34
N ARG A 128 8.84 14.18 -0.43
CA ARG A 128 8.80 13.22 0.69
C ARG A 128 7.56 13.34 1.57
N LEU A 129 6.36 13.42 0.97
CA LEU A 129 5.11 13.54 1.70
C LEU A 129 4.22 12.31 1.53
N GLY A 130 3.87 11.71 2.66
CA GLY A 130 2.84 10.69 2.82
C GLY A 130 1.73 11.19 3.74
N ILE A 131 0.59 10.56 3.67
CA ILE A 131 -0.61 10.90 4.43
C ILE A 131 -1.12 9.63 5.11
N CYS A 132 -1.51 9.74 6.37
CA CYS A 132 -2.13 8.68 7.14
C CYS A 132 -3.54 9.10 7.54
N TYR A 133 -4.50 8.23 7.32
CA TYR A 133 -5.89 8.39 7.71
C TYR A 133 -6.26 7.24 8.67
N ALA A 134 -6.83 7.56 9.81
CA ALA A 134 -7.26 6.59 10.80
C ALA A 134 -8.26 7.22 11.78
N SER A 135 -8.72 6.46 12.79
CA SER A 135 -9.54 7.02 13.88
C SER A 135 -8.79 8.10 14.66
N GLU A 136 -9.53 8.96 15.36
CA GLU A 136 -8.95 10.05 16.15
C GLU A 136 -7.96 9.53 17.21
N GLU A 137 -8.25 8.38 17.83
CA GLU A 137 -7.40 7.75 18.83
C GLU A 137 -6.05 7.33 18.26
N ILE A 138 -6.05 6.71 17.07
CA ILE A 138 -4.83 6.32 16.37
C ILE A 138 -4.02 7.55 15.98
N ILE A 139 -4.67 8.56 15.40
CA ILE A 139 -4.02 9.82 15.01
C ILE A 139 -3.45 10.56 16.23
N ALA A 140 -4.15 10.52 17.36
CA ALA A 140 -3.64 11.11 18.62
C ALA A 140 -2.33 10.45 19.08
N VAL A 141 -2.19 9.12 18.95
CA VAL A 141 -0.94 8.41 19.26
C VAL A 141 0.17 8.85 18.30
N LEU A 142 -0.10 8.89 16.98
CA LEU A 142 0.89 9.31 15.98
C LEU A 142 1.34 10.76 16.20
N ASN A 143 0.44 11.65 16.59
CA ASN A 143 0.76 13.04 16.87
C ASN A 143 1.67 13.22 18.11
N LYS A 144 1.61 12.31 19.10
CA LYS A 144 2.51 12.33 20.27
C LYS A 144 3.97 12.05 19.91
N ILE A 145 4.21 11.22 18.89
CA ILE A 145 5.56 10.81 18.49
C ILE A 145 6.09 11.55 17.27
N LYS A 146 5.22 12.27 16.57
CA LYS A 146 5.59 13.05 15.39
C LYS A 146 6.61 14.13 15.77
N PRO A 147 7.77 14.21 15.09
CA PRO A 147 8.71 15.30 15.32
C PRO A 147 8.06 16.67 15.05
N PRO A 148 8.39 17.71 15.83
CA PRO A 148 8.03 19.07 15.46
C PRO A 148 8.65 19.39 14.10
N TYR A 149 7.94 20.19 13.28
CA TYR A 149 8.42 20.59 11.94
C TYR A 149 8.69 19.42 10.97
N ASN A 150 8.00 18.28 11.12
CA ASN A 150 8.19 17.11 10.27
C ASN A 150 7.93 17.36 8.78
N ILE A 151 7.16 18.40 8.42
CA ILE A 151 6.89 18.84 7.05
C ILE A 151 7.42 20.27 6.89
N ASN A 152 8.47 20.45 6.09
CA ASN A 152 9.04 21.75 5.82
C ASN A 152 8.13 22.60 4.89
N THR A 153 8.31 23.92 4.90
CA THR A 153 7.48 24.87 4.16
C THR A 153 7.46 24.60 2.65
N LEU A 154 8.60 24.29 2.04
CA LEU A 154 8.68 24.02 0.59
C LEU A 154 7.86 22.77 0.21
N THR A 155 7.86 21.73 1.05
CA THR A 155 7.01 20.55 0.89
C THR A 155 5.53 20.90 1.01
N GLN A 156 5.15 21.74 2.00
CA GLN A 156 3.77 22.18 2.18
C GLN A 156 3.29 22.96 0.97
N ASP A 157 4.06 23.93 0.48
CA ASP A 157 3.71 24.77 -0.67
C ASP A 157 3.55 23.92 -1.94
N ALA A 158 4.48 23.00 -2.19
CA ALA A 158 4.40 22.11 -3.35
C ALA A 158 3.17 21.19 -3.29
N ALA A 159 2.87 20.63 -2.13
CA ALA A 159 1.71 19.77 -1.91
C ALA A 159 0.39 20.54 -2.10
N LEU A 160 0.26 21.71 -1.48
CA LEU A 160 -0.93 22.57 -1.61
C LEU A 160 -1.18 22.96 -3.05
N LYS A 161 -0.12 23.37 -3.77
CA LYS A 161 -0.21 23.71 -5.19
C LYS A 161 -0.71 22.54 -6.03
N ALA A 162 -0.23 21.32 -5.79
CA ALA A 162 -0.68 20.13 -6.52
C ALA A 162 -2.14 19.78 -6.20
N LEU A 163 -2.53 19.84 -4.92
CA LEU A 163 -3.91 19.56 -4.49
C LEU A 163 -4.93 20.59 -5.03
N GLN A 164 -4.50 21.81 -5.29
CA GLN A 164 -5.32 22.85 -5.93
C GLN A 164 -5.46 22.66 -7.45
N ASN A 165 -4.51 21.98 -8.10
CA ASN A 165 -4.46 21.76 -9.54
C ASN A 165 -4.85 20.32 -9.93
N LYS A 166 -5.98 19.83 -9.43
CA LYS A 166 -6.45 18.45 -9.61
C LYS A 166 -6.60 18.04 -11.08
N ASP A 167 -6.97 18.95 -11.95
CA ASP A 167 -7.15 18.67 -13.39
C ASP A 167 -5.83 18.24 -14.04
N ILE A 168 -4.72 18.90 -13.71
CA ILE A 168 -3.39 18.54 -14.20
C ILE A 168 -3.02 17.11 -13.74
N VAL A 169 -3.29 16.79 -12.49
CA VAL A 169 -3.03 15.44 -11.94
C VAL A 169 -3.89 14.40 -12.64
N SER A 170 -5.17 14.70 -12.87
CA SER A 170 -6.11 13.83 -13.58
C SER A 170 -5.65 13.55 -15.02
N ASP A 171 -5.19 14.56 -15.75
CA ASP A 171 -4.66 14.40 -17.10
C ASP A 171 -3.38 13.53 -17.12
N GLN A 172 -2.49 13.70 -16.14
CA GLN A 172 -1.30 12.89 -15.98
C GLN A 172 -1.65 11.42 -15.69
N ILE A 173 -2.58 11.17 -14.77
CA ILE A 173 -3.09 9.82 -14.48
C ILE A 173 -3.68 9.20 -15.74
N THR A 174 -4.54 9.91 -16.45
CA THR A 174 -5.15 9.45 -17.70
C THR A 174 -4.10 9.06 -18.74
N THR A 175 -3.03 9.85 -18.85
CA THR A 175 -1.90 9.56 -19.76
C THR A 175 -1.19 8.26 -19.35
N VAL A 176 -0.91 8.09 -18.05
CA VAL A 176 -0.25 6.87 -17.52
C VAL A 176 -1.13 5.63 -17.76
N LEU A 177 -2.43 5.71 -17.50
CA LEU A 177 -3.36 4.60 -17.74
C LEU A 177 -3.45 4.20 -19.22
N LYS A 178 -3.48 5.19 -20.11
CA LYS A 178 -3.45 4.99 -21.56
C LYS A 178 -2.15 4.28 -21.99
N GLU A 179 -1.01 4.74 -21.50
CA GLU A 179 0.29 4.13 -21.80
C GLU A 179 0.43 2.73 -21.18
N ARG A 180 -0.05 2.50 -19.98
CA ARG A 180 -0.14 1.15 -19.38
C ARG A 180 -0.88 0.20 -20.32
N SER A 181 -2.06 0.60 -20.77
CA SER A 181 -2.88 -0.21 -21.68
C SER A 181 -2.20 -0.46 -23.03
N ARG A 182 -1.51 0.55 -23.57
CA ARG A 182 -0.73 0.44 -24.81
C ARG A 182 0.42 -0.55 -24.66
N LEU A 183 1.19 -0.44 -23.57
CA LEU A 183 2.31 -1.32 -23.27
C LEU A 183 1.86 -2.77 -23.06
N MET A 184 0.78 -3.01 -22.30
CA MET A 184 0.24 -4.35 -22.09
C MET A 184 -0.17 -5.02 -23.41
N LYS A 185 -0.69 -4.24 -24.37
CA LYS A 185 -1.00 -4.76 -25.73
C LYS A 185 0.28 -5.07 -26.50
N ALA A 186 1.26 -4.17 -26.48
CA ALA A 186 2.53 -4.35 -27.17
C ALA A 186 3.31 -5.57 -26.63
N PHE A 187 3.34 -5.77 -25.31
CA PHE A 187 4.04 -6.88 -24.68
C PHE A 187 3.54 -8.27 -25.14
N LYS A 188 2.29 -8.39 -25.57
CA LYS A 188 1.74 -9.65 -26.13
C LYS A 188 2.43 -10.08 -27.43
N THR A 189 3.14 -9.20 -28.11
CA THR A 189 3.84 -9.51 -29.38
C THR A 189 5.25 -10.05 -29.17
N TYR A 190 5.80 -10.00 -27.95
CA TYR A 190 7.18 -10.45 -27.68
C TYR A 190 7.18 -11.90 -27.20
N ALA A 191 7.87 -12.77 -27.94
CA ALA A 191 7.90 -14.23 -27.69
C ALA A 191 8.52 -14.60 -26.33
N PHE A 192 9.45 -13.79 -25.81
CA PHE A 192 10.11 -14.03 -24.52
C PHE A 192 9.22 -13.68 -23.32
N ILE A 193 8.09 -12.98 -23.51
CA ILE A 193 7.14 -12.66 -22.43
C ILE A 193 6.14 -13.82 -22.30
N LYS A 194 6.16 -14.50 -21.17
CA LYS A 194 5.29 -15.67 -20.90
C LYS A 194 3.99 -15.31 -20.21
N LYS A 195 4.00 -14.30 -19.34
CA LYS A 195 2.79 -13.83 -18.65
C LYS A 195 2.88 -12.32 -18.44
N ILE A 196 1.78 -11.64 -18.68
CA ILE A 196 1.57 -10.24 -18.31
C ILE A 196 0.53 -10.25 -17.22
N HIS A 197 0.89 -9.82 -16.02
CA HIS A 197 -0.05 -9.74 -14.90
C HIS A 197 -0.94 -8.51 -15.05
N PRO A 198 -2.23 -8.58 -14.62
CA PRO A 198 -3.09 -7.41 -14.51
C PRO A 198 -2.44 -6.34 -13.64
N SER A 199 -2.66 -5.08 -13.96
CA SER A 199 -2.13 -3.97 -13.15
C SER A 199 -3.15 -2.86 -12.98
N GLU A 200 -3.32 -2.44 -11.74
CA GLU A 200 -4.03 -1.26 -11.27
C GLU A 200 -3.06 -0.19 -10.73
N ALA A 201 -1.77 -0.31 -11.08
CA ALA A 201 -0.70 0.62 -10.70
C ALA A 201 -0.11 1.33 -11.93
N ASN A 202 0.94 2.12 -11.73
CA ASN A 202 1.69 2.78 -12.82
C ASN A 202 2.89 1.95 -13.33
N PHE A 203 2.86 0.64 -13.10
CA PHE A 203 3.85 -0.33 -13.58
C PHE A 203 3.15 -1.63 -14.00
N ILE A 204 3.88 -2.52 -14.65
CA ILE A 204 3.37 -3.81 -15.16
C ILE A 204 4.35 -4.90 -14.73
N LEU A 205 3.86 -5.94 -14.06
CA LEU A 205 4.63 -7.15 -13.77
C LEU A 205 4.52 -8.10 -14.96
N ILE A 206 5.67 -8.53 -15.49
CA ILE A 206 5.74 -9.53 -16.55
C ILE A 206 6.60 -10.72 -16.12
N LYS A 207 6.25 -11.92 -16.57
CA LYS A 207 7.10 -13.10 -16.48
C LYS A 207 7.79 -13.33 -17.82
N VAL A 208 9.10 -13.46 -17.80
CA VAL A 208 9.95 -13.71 -18.98
C VAL A 208 10.65 -15.07 -18.86
N ASP A 209 11.22 -15.58 -19.95
CA ASP A 209 11.98 -16.84 -19.95
C ASP A 209 13.28 -16.73 -19.15
N ASP A 210 14.00 -15.62 -19.35
CA ASP A 210 15.25 -15.31 -18.65
C ASP A 210 15.23 -13.82 -18.29
N ALA A 211 15.46 -13.52 -17.02
CA ALA A 211 15.45 -12.16 -16.48
C ALA A 211 16.86 -11.54 -16.34
N ASN A 212 17.91 -12.25 -16.79
CA ASN A 212 19.31 -11.79 -16.76
C ASN A 212 19.69 -10.96 -17.99
#